data_febeeb019e23587370971bbd69be6ce0
#
_entry.id   febeeb019e23587370971bbd69be6ce0
#
_cell.length_a   1.000
_cell.length_b   1.000
_cell.length_c   1.000
_cell.angle_alpha   90.00
_cell.angle_beta   90.00
_cell.angle_gamma   90.00
#
_symmetry.space_group_name_H-M   'P 1'
#
loop_
_entity.id
_entity.type
_entity.pdbx_description
1 polymer ?
#
loop_
_entity_poly.entity_id
_entity_poly.type
_entity_poly.pdbx_seq_one_letter_code
_entity_poly.pdbx_strand_id
1 'polypeptide(L)'
;MQTIFNTADLQKQLVKIRANKLSVGLVPTMGNLHGGHIRLVEEAKKLSEIVVSTIFVNPMQFGEGEDFANYPRTLGKDKAKLEAANCDILFVPTVEEIYGEGLSAGTVISVPDLSLDLCGNKRPGHFDGVATVVTKLLNISRADQAFFGLKDYQQYLIVRKLVKDLSLPTQIIGVKTERETNGLAMSSRNNYLSVDEKQKAEVIFSTLKLIAEKIIAGERNYVALEKIGFQTLQNSGAEVDYFAIRNDEFLQTPTLRNRNLIILTAAKIGPSRLIDNLLLTI
;
A
#
# COMPACT_ATOMS: atom_id res chain seq x y z
N MET A 1 18.72 9.96 -12.67
CA MET A 1 18.40 8.74 -11.85
C MET A 1 19.22 7.56 -12.33
N GLN A 2 19.92 6.85 -11.43
CA GLN A 2 20.63 5.60 -11.75
C GLN A 2 19.66 4.41 -11.71
N THR A 3 19.67 3.54 -12.72
CA THR A 3 18.87 2.29 -12.69
C THR A 3 19.79 1.10 -12.40
N ILE A 4 19.41 0.26 -11.43
CA ILE A 4 20.17 -0.90 -10.94
C ILE A 4 19.27 -2.14 -10.99
N PHE A 5 19.80 -3.28 -11.42
CA PHE A 5 19.03 -4.51 -11.63
C PHE A 5 19.38 -5.65 -10.68
N ASN A 6 20.54 -5.59 -9.99
CA ASN A 6 20.97 -6.64 -9.07
C ASN A 6 21.29 -6.07 -7.69
N THR A 7 21.18 -6.91 -6.69
CA THR A 7 21.36 -6.58 -5.27
C THR A 7 22.79 -6.15 -4.95
N ALA A 8 23.77 -6.83 -5.54
CA ALA A 8 25.19 -6.56 -5.26
C ALA A 8 25.59 -5.13 -5.67
N ASP A 9 25.15 -4.67 -6.85
CA ASP A 9 25.43 -3.32 -7.33
C ASP A 9 24.69 -2.26 -6.51
N LEU A 10 23.43 -2.54 -6.11
CA LEU A 10 22.69 -1.64 -5.23
C LEU A 10 23.41 -1.50 -3.88
N GLN A 11 23.78 -2.62 -3.25
CA GLN A 11 24.48 -2.59 -1.96
C GLN A 11 25.84 -1.88 -2.06
N LYS A 12 26.61 -2.12 -3.13
CA LYS A 12 27.89 -1.42 -3.38
C LYS A 12 27.69 0.10 -3.48
N GLN A 13 26.62 0.56 -4.16
CA GLN A 13 26.29 1.98 -4.25
C GLN A 13 25.88 2.55 -2.89
N LEU A 14 25.04 1.83 -2.15
CA LEU A 14 24.57 2.25 -0.83
C LEU A 14 25.68 2.32 0.23
N VAL A 15 26.70 1.45 0.14
CA VAL A 15 27.91 1.54 0.99
C VAL A 15 28.63 2.88 0.78
N LYS A 16 28.78 3.32 -0.47
CA LYS A 16 29.41 4.63 -0.78
C LYS A 16 28.57 5.81 -0.25
N ILE A 17 27.24 5.73 -0.40
CA ILE A 17 26.31 6.75 0.08
C ILE A 17 26.45 6.90 1.60
N ARG A 18 26.44 5.79 2.34
CA ARG A 18 26.60 5.78 3.80
C ARG A 18 27.97 6.24 4.27
N ALA A 19 29.04 5.92 3.53
CA ALA A 19 30.38 6.41 3.83
C ALA A 19 30.42 7.97 3.84
N ASN A 20 29.54 8.60 3.06
CA ASN A 20 29.34 10.06 3.05
C ASN A 20 28.27 10.53 4.08
N LYS A 21 27.80 9.66 4.96
CA LYS A 21 26.79 9.93 5.99
C LYS A 21 25.45 10.42 5.44
N LEU A 22 25.09 10.04 4.20
CA LEU A 22 23.82 10.42 3.59
C LEU A 22 22.74 9.39 3.96
N SER A 23 21.58 9.90 4.34
CA SER A 23 20.39 9.12 4.67
C SER A 23 19.72 8.55 3.41
N VAL A 24 19.10 7.38 3.56
CA VAL A 24 18.46 6.64 2.47
C VAL A 24 16.97 6.46 2.76
N GLY A 25 16.10 6.96 1.89
CA GLY A 25 14.68 6.70 1.86
C GLY A 25 14.32 5.63 0.82
N LEU A 26 13.49 4.65 1.20
CA LEU A 26 13.01 3.60 0.31
C LEU A 26 11.53 3.83 -0.06
N VAL A 27 11.21 3.75 -1.34
CA VAL A 27 9.83 3.78 -1.85
C VAL A 27 9.58 2.49 -2.63
N PRO A 28 9.05 1.42 -1.99
CA PRO A 28 8.77 0.17 -2.67
C PRO A 28 7.51 0.28 -3.53
N THR A 29 7.60 -0.13 -4.80
CA THR A 29 6.48 -0.16 -5.75
C THR A 29 6.49 -1.41 -6.62
N MET A 30 5.37 -1.67 -7.27
CA MET A 30 5.25 -2.72 -8.30
C MET A 30 5.27 -2.16 -9.73
N GLY A 31 5.54 -0.86 -9.92
CA GLY A 31 5.45 -0.20 -11.22
C GLY A 31 4.03 0.27 -11.57
N ASN A 32 3.81 0.62 -12.84
CA ASN A 32 2.62 1.30 -13.33
C ASN A 32 2.25 2.51 -12.46
N LEU A 33 3.25 3.39 -12.30
CA LEU A 33 3.22 4.48 -11.34
C LEU A 33 2.16 5.52 -11.70
N HIS A 34 1.50 6.05 -10.67
CA HIS A 34 0.53 7.15 -10.73
C HIS A 34 0.88 8.24 -9.71
N GLY A 35 0.13 9.34 -9.66
CA GLY A 35 0.39 10.48 -8.77
C GLY A 35 0.61 10.09 -7.31
N GLY A 36 -0.13 9.10 -6.81
CA GLY A 36 0.06 8.59 -5.45
C GLY A 36 1.46 8.02 -5.20
N HIS A 37 2.04 7.28 -6.16
CA HIS A 37 3.42 6.79 -6.04
C HIS A 37 4.44 7.93 -6.12
N ILE A 38 4.20 8.90 -6.99
CA ILE A 38 5.07 10.07 -7.11
C ILE A 38 5.06 10.89 -5.82
N ARG A 39 3.89 11.01 -5.18
CA ARG A 39 3.79 11.63 -3.86
C ARG A 39 4.66 10.96 -2.79
N LEU A 40 4.79 9.61 -2.82
CA LEU A 40 5.71 8.91 -1.91
C LEU A 40 7.16 9.33 -2.14
N VAL A 41 7.59 9.46 -3.40
CA VAL A 41 8.95 9.90 -3.76
C VAL A 41 9.18 11.35 -3.32
N GLU A 42 8.22 12.24 -3.53
CA GLU A 42 8.29 13.63 -3.09
C GLU A 42 8.42 13.76 -1.57
N GLU A 43 7.64 12.97 -0.80
CA GLU A 43 7.77 12.95 0.65
C GLU A 43 9.11 12.35 1.10
N ALA A 44 9.59 11.31 0.41
CA ALA A 44 10.90 10.73 0.67
C ALA A 44 12.03 11.74 0.43
N LYS A 45 11.95 12.54 -0.64
CA LYS A 45 12.93 13.60 -0.93
C LYS A 45 12.98 14.74 0.11
N LYS A 46 11.91 14.92 0.89
CA LYS A 46 11.90 15.91 1.98
C LYS A 46 12.63 15.42 3.23
N LEU A 47 12.69 14.10 3.43
CA LEU A 47 13.14 13.48 4.67
C LEU A 47 14.42 12.67 4.52
N SER A 48 14.86 12.38 3.29
CA SER A 48 16.06 11.59 2.98
C SER A 48 16.86 12.26 1.87
N GLU A 49 18.18 12.20 2.00
CA GLU A 49 19.09 12.81 1.01
C GLU A 49 19.14 11.99 -0.29
N ILE A 50 19.05 10.67 -0.18
CA ILE A 50 19.02 9.73 -1.32
C ILE A 50 17.71 8.94 -1.27
N VAL A 51 16.98 8.94 -2.37
CA VAL A 51 15.75 8.17 -2.51
C VAL A 51 15.97 7.01 -3.47
N VAL A 52 15.70 5.81 -2.97
CA VAL A 52 15.67 4.56 -3.74
C VAL A 52 14.21 4.17 -3.97
N SER A 53 13.75 4.17 -5.21
CA SER A 53 12.46 3.55 -5.55
C SER A 53 12.70 2.14 -6.09
N THR A 54 11.77 1.22 -5.85
CA THR A 54 11.84 -0.11 -6.47
C THR A 54 10.68 -0.29 -7.44
N ILE A 55 10.90 -1.05 -8.51
CA ILE A 55 9.84 -1.59 -9.37
C ILE A 55 10.00 -3.09 -9.40
N PHE A 56 9.18 -3.80 -8.63
CA PHE A 56 9.19 -5.25 -8.53
C PHE A 56 7.77 -5.80 -8.40
N VAL A 57 7.27 -6.47 -9.45
CA VAL A 57 5.97 -7.16 -9.40
C VAL A 57 6.19 -8.46 -8.64
N ASN A 58 5.80 -8.47 -7.36
CA ASN A 58 6.06 -9.56 -6.45
C ASN A 58 5.07 -10.72 -6.66
N PRO A 59 5.49 -11.88 -7.17
CA PRO A 59 4.58 -13.00 -7.41
C PRO A 59 3.96 -13.58 -6.13
N MET A 60 4.66 -13.55 -4.98
CA MET A 60 4.16 -14.12 -3.73
C MET A 60 2.92 -13.43 -3.16
N GLN A 61 2.62 -12.19 -3.57
CA GLN A 61 1.47 -11.47 -3.04
C GLN A 61 0.22 -11.57 -3.93
N PHE A 62 0.28 -12.33 -5.02
CA PHE A 62 -0.86 -12.61 -5.89
C PHE A 62 -1.42 -13.99 -5.62
N GLY A 63 -2.71 -14.04 -5.32
CA GLY A 63 -3.45 -15.29 -5.18
C GLY A 63 -3.80 -15.92 -6.53
N GLU A 64 -4.31 -17.13 -6.48
CA GLU A 64 -4.82 -17.82 -7.66
C GLU A 64 -5.96 -17.02 -8.30
N GLY A 65 -5.88 -16.79 -9.60
CA GLY A 65 -6.87 -15.99 -10.35
C GLY A 65 -6.71 -14.47 -10.26
N GLU A 66 -5.71 -13.97 -9.53
CA GLU A 66 -5.39 -12.52 -9.52
C GLU A 66 -4.59 -12.10 -10.77
N ASP A 67 -4.47 -10.79 -10.98
CA ASP A 67 -3.97 -10.13 -12.18
C ASP A 67 -2.43 -10.18 -12.39
N PHE A 68 -1.69 -11.11 -11.78
CA PHE A 68 -0.22 -11.18 -11.86
C PHE A 68 0.31 -11.22 -13.29
N ALA A 69 -0.25 -12.09 -14.13
CA ALA A 69 0.19 -12.22 -15.53
C ALA A 69 -0.10 -10.95 -16.35
N ASN A 70 -1.22 -10.29 -16.05
CA ASN A 70 -1.71 -9.09 -16.74
C ASN A 70 -1.32 -7.79 -16.02
N TYR A 71 -0.59 -7.86 -14.90
CA TYR A 71 -0.19 -6.66 -14.15
C TYR A 71 0.65 -5.75 -15.05
N PRO A 72 0.30 -4.45 -15.17
CA PRO A 72 0.93 -3.57 -16.15
C PRO A 72 2.42 -3.37 -15.87
N ARG A 73 3.24 -3.60 -16.90
CA ARG A 73 4.69 -3.41 -16.87
C ARG A 73 5.06 -2.26 -17.76
N THR A 74 5.22 -1.07 -17.18
CA THR A 74 5.39 0.21 -17.89
C THR A 74 6.71 0.89 -17.57
N LEU A 75 7.80 0.12 -17.46
CA LEU A 75 9.11 0.57 -16.95
C LEU A 75 9.59 1.89 -17.57
N GLY A 76 9.47 2.07 -18.89
CA GLY A 76 9.91 3.30 -19.55
C GLY A 76 9.14 4.55 -19.10
N LYS A 77 7.80 4.44 -18.98
CA LYS A 77 6.95 5.52 -18.45
C LYS A 77 7.20 5.77 -16.96
N ASP A 78 7.44 4.71 -16.20
CA ASP A 78 7.71 4.80 -14.78
C ASP A 78 9.04 5.48 -14.48
N LYS A 79 10.09 5.15 -15.26
CA LYS A 79 11.40 5.84 -15.20
C LYS A 79 11.26 7.33 -15.43
N ALA A 80 10.56 7.74 -16.48
CA ALA A 80 10.37 9.16 -16.78
C ALA A 80 9.67 9.90 -15.62
N LYS A 81 8.65 9.27 -14.98
CA LYS A 81 7.96 9.85 -13.81
C LYS A 81 8.88 9.97 -12.59
N LEU A 82 9.69 8.94 -12.32
CA LEU A 82 10.63 8.95 -11.20
C LEU A 82 11.76 9.97 -11.40
N GLU A 83 12.26 10.12 -12.64
CA GLU A 83 13.24 11.14 -12.99
C GLU A 83 12.68 12.56 -12.79
N ALA A 84 11.44 12.79 -13.22
CA ALA A 84 10.75 14.07 -13.00
C ALA A 84 10.54 14.39 -11.52
N ALA A 85 10.37 13.35 -10.67
CA ALA A 85 10.26 13.48 -9.23
C ALA A 85 11.63 13.52 -8.51
N ASN A 86 12.73 13.61 -9.22
CA ASN A 86 14.10 13.63 -8.68
C ASN A 86 14.46 12.41 -7.83
N CYS A 87 13.94 11.22 -8.16
CA CYS A 87 14.40 9.97 -7.57
C CYS A 87 15.88 9.73 -7.93
N ASP A 88 16.69 9.28 -6.98
CA ASP A 88 18.14 9.14 -7.20
C ASP A 88 18.49 7.77 -7.79
N ILE A 89 17.88 6.71 -7.26
CA ILE A 89 18.14 5.31 -7.65
C ILE A 89 16.81 4.60 -7.92
N LEU A 90 16.75 3.89 -9.02
CA LEU A 90 15.69 2.95 -9.34
C LEU A 90 16.24 1.54 -9.32
N PHE A 91 15.72 0.68 -8.42
CA PHE A 91 16.05 -0.72 -8.33
C PHE A 91 14.97 -1.58 -9.00
N VAL A 92 15.36 -2.38 -10.00
CA VAL A 92 14.45 -3.20 -10.81
C VAL A 92 14.95 -4.66 -10.82
N PRO A 93 14.81 -5.38 -9.68
CA PRO A 93 15.29 -6.76 -9.59
C PRO A 93 14.37 -7.72 -10.35
N THR A 94 14.91 -8.88 -10.72
CA THR A 94 14.13 -10.03 -11.17
C THR A 94 13.59 -10.85 -9.98
N VAL A 95 12.72 -11.82 -10.27
CA VAL A 95 12.22 -12.75 -9.24
C VAL A 95 13.37 -13.58 -8.66
N GLU A 96 14.29 -14.04 -9.52
CA GLU A 96 15.47 -14.79 -9.14
C GLU A 96 16.41 -13.97 -8.25
N GLU A 97 16.55 -12.67 -8.53
CA GLU A 97 17.36 -11.77 -7.70
C GLU A 97 16.82 -11.63 -6.27
N ILE A 98 15.50 -11.61 -6.12
CA ILE A 98 14.85 -11.47 -4.81
C ILE A 98 14.71 -12.82 -4.09
N TYR A 99 14.34 -13.90 -4.80
CA TYR A 99 13.95 -15.18 -4.20
C TYR A 99 14.92 -16.31 -4.45
N GLY A 100 15.98 -16.10 -5.24
CA GLY A 100 16.99 -17.13 -5.50
C GLY A 100 16.41 -18.36 -6.17
N GLU A 101 16.55 -19.52 -5.53
CA GLU A 101 16.16 -20.84 -6.08
C GLU A 101 14.64 -21.05 -6.20
N GLY A 102 13.81 -20.10 -5.83
CA GLY A 102 12.36 -20.16 -6.06
C GLY A 102 11.50 -19.75 -4.87
N LEU A 103 10.22 -19.55 -5.17
CA LEU A 103 9.23 -19.02 -4.22
C LEU A 103 8.85 -20.03 -3.13
N SER A 104 8.88 -21.32 -3.44
CA SER A 104 8.44 -22.41 -2.53
C SER A 104 9.50 -22.87 -1.54
N ALA A 105 10.78 -22.54 -1.78
CA ALA A 105 11.90 -22.97 -0.95
C ALA A 105 12.40 -21.87 0.01
N GLY A 106 11.88 -20.64 -0.11
CA GLY A 106 12.35 -19.50 0.66
C GLY A 106 11.72 -19.37 2.04
N THR A 107 12.36 -18.59 2.91
CA THR A 107 11.76 -18.15 4.19
C THR A 107 10.54 -17.28 3.92
N VAL A 108 9.43 -17.59 4.58
CA VAL A 108 8.21 -16.80 4.56
C VAL A 108 8.07 -16.06 5.88
N ILE A 109 7.72 -14.78 5.79
CA ILE A 109 7.43 -13.94 6.96
C ILE A 109 5.94 -13.71 7.05
N SER A 110 5.35 -14.08 8.18
CA SER A 110 3.95 -13.85 8.50
C SER A 110 3.80 -12.89 9.68
N VAL A 111 2.77 -12.05 9.63
CA VAL A 111 2.39 -11.13 10.71
C VAL A 111 0.98 -11.53 11.15
N PRO A 112 0.84 -12.41 12.14
CA PRO A 112 -0.45 -12.88 12.62
C PRO A 112 -1.39 -11.74 13.03
N ASP A 113 -2.66 -12.02 13.19
CA ASP A 113 -3.77 -11.12 13.54
C ASP A 113 -4.08 -10.08 12.45
N LEU A 114 -3.17 -9.15 12.18
CA LEU A 114 -3.37 -8.12 11.15
C LEU A 114 -3.52 -8.69 9.74
N SER A 115 -3.00 -9.89 9.47
CA SER A 115 -3.03 -10.53 8.14
C SER A 115 -4.27 -11.39 7.89
N LEU A 116 -5.12 -11.64 8.92
CA LEU A 116 -6.20 -12.64 8.83
C LEU A 116 -7.58 -12.04 8.56
N ASP A 117 -7.79 -10.74 8.84
CA ASP A 117 -9.08 -10.06 8.66
C ASP A 117 -9.07 -9.13 7.42
N LEU A 118 -10.21 -8.56 7.08
CA LEU A 118 -10.40 -7.58 6.01
C LEU A 118 -9.85 -8.09 4.66
N CYS A 119 -8.83 -7.41 4.11
CA CYS A 119 -8.18 -7.85 2.87
C CYS A 119 -7.52 -9.22 3.01
N GLY A 120 -6.98 -9.57 4.18
CA GLY A 120 -6.32 -10.85 4.40
C GLY A 120 -7.28 -12.04 4.33
N ASN A 121 -8.49 -11.89 4.86
CA ASN A 121 -9.54 -12.91 4.77
C ASN A 121 -9.96 -13.19 3.31
N LYS A 122 -9.97 -12.15 2.48
CA LYS A 122 -10.35 -12.26 1.05
C LYS A 122 -9.19 -12.67 0.13
N ARG A 123 -7.97 -12.56 0.61
CA ARG A 123 -6.73 -12.81 -0.15
C ARG A 123 -5.75 -13.64 0.69
N PRO A 124 -6.02 -14.93 0.93
CA PRO A 124 -5.12 -15.78 1.73
C PRO A 124 -3.68 -15.76 1.19
N GLY A 125 -2.69 -15.61 2.08
CA GLY A 125 -1.27 -15.55 1.74
C GLY A 125 -0.77 -14.21 1.18
N HIS A 126 -1.66 -13.29 0.82
CA HIS A 126 -1.27 -11.98 0.26
C HIS A 126 -0.31 -11.22 1.17
N PHE A 127 -0.63 -11.09 2.44
CA PHE A 127 0.20 -10.33 3.37
C PHE A 127 1.48 -11.04 3.77
N ASP A 128 1.54 -12.37 3.71
CA ASP A 128 2.80 -13.10 3.86
C ASP A 128 3.75 -12.80 2.70
N GLY A 129 3.22 -12.73 1.47
CA GLY A 129 3.96 -12.27 0.31
C GLY A 129 4.47 -10.84 0.46
N VAL A 130 3.62 -9.92 0.94
CA VAL A 130 4.00 -8.52 1.19
C VAL A 130 5.05 -8.43 2.30
N ALA A 131 4.84 -9.08 3.44
CA ALA A 131 5.77 -9.06 4.57
C ALA A 131 7.13 -9.60 4.17
N THR A 132 7.16 -10.69 3.41
CA THR A 132 8.39 -11.32 2.94
C THR A 132 9.16 -10.40 1.99
N VAL A 133 8.52 -9.86 0.96
CA VAL A 133 9.22 -8.98 -0.01
C VAL A 133 9.68 -7.68 0.64
N VAL A 134 8.85 -7.06 1.47
CA VAL A 134 9.22 -5.82 2.15
C VAL A 134 10.42 -6.04 3.07
N THR A 135 10.44 -7.12 3.85
CA THR A 135 11.60 -7.47 4.69
C THR A 135 12.86 -7.62 3.85
N LYS A 136 12.79 -8.31 2.72
CA LYS A 136 13.94 -8.44 1.81
C LYS A 136 14.42 -7.09 1.30
N LEU A 137 13.49 -6.24 0.82
CA LEU A 137 13.83 -4.91 0.32
C LEU A 137 14.42 -4.00 1.39
N LEU A 138 13.91 -4.05 2.62
CA LEU A 138 14.47 -3.33 3.76
C LEU A 138 15.90 -3.80 4.10
N ASN A 139 16.14 -5.10 4.11
CA ASN A 139 17.48 -5.67 4.36
C ASN A 139 18.46 -5.37 3.21
N ILE A 140 18.02 -5.42 1.96
CA ILE A 140 18.84 -5.10 0.79
C ILE A 140 19.23 -3.63 0.80
N SER A 141 18.25 -2.74 1.00
CA SER A 141 18.46 -1.30 0.97
C SER A 141 19.08 -0.75 2.26
N ARG A 142 18.80 -1.41 3.40
CA ARG A 142 19.10 -0.89 4.75
C ARG A 142 18.67 0.56 4.91
N ALA A 143 17.52 0.90 4.36
CA ALA A 143 17.02 2.27 4.35
C ALA A 143 16.78 2.80 5.77
N ASP A 144 17.07 4.08 5.99
CA ASP A 144 16.80 4.77 7.25
C ASP A 144 15.29 5.01 7.41
N GLN A 145 14.63 5.27 6.29
CA GLN A 145 13.19 5.50 6.21
C GLN A 145 12.59 4.73 5.03
N ALA A 146 11.35 4.24 5.21
CA ALA A 146 10.60 3.62 4.11
C ALA A 146 9.17 4.18 4.07
N PHE A 147 8.69 4.52 2.87
CA PHE A 147 7.48 5.29 2.64
C PHE A 147 6.38 4.42 2.05
N PHE A 148 5.21 4.41 2.71
CA PHE A 148 4.05 3.62 2.32
C PHE A 148 2.80 4.48 2.24
N GLY A 149 1.98 4.24 1.22
CA GLY A 149 0.70 4.94 1.07
C GLY A 149 -0.33 4.46 2.10
N LEU A 150 -0.96 5.39 2.81
CA LEU A 150 -2.03 5.08 3.77
C LEU A 150 -3.31 4.58 3.09
N LYS A 151 -3.40 4.61 1.75
CA LYS A 151 -4.45 3.93 1.01
C LYS A 151 -4.49 2.44 1.32
N ASP A 152 -3.34 1.81 1.39
CA ASP A 152 -3.17 0.39 1.72
C ASP A 152 -2.89 0.25 3.23
N TYR A 153 -3.84 0.76 4.06
CA TYR A 153 -3.64 0.97 5.50
C TYR A 153 -3.32 -0.31 6.27
N GLN A 154 -4.00 -1.41 5.95
CA GLN A 154 -3.71 -2.70 6.58
C GLN A 154 -2.27 -3.15 6.27
N GLN A 155 -1.81 -2.99 5.04
CA GLN A 155 -0.42 -3.23 4.66
C GLN A 155 0.55 -2.33 5.44
N TYR A 156 0.23 -1.05 5.58
CA TYR A 156 1.05 -0.10 6.35
C TYR A 156 1.22 -0.55 7.80
N LEU A 157 0.15 -0.99 8.46
CA LEU A 157 0.22 -1.50 9.84
C LEU A 157 1.01 -2.80 9.94
N ILE A 158 0.83 -3.72 8.99
CA ILE A 158 1.60 -4.97 8.91
C ILE A 158 3.09 -4.68 8.80
N VAL A 159 3.48 -3.75 7.93
CA VAL A 159 4.89 -3.37 7.76
C VAL A 159 5.44 -2.68 9.02
N ARG A 160 4.67 -1.81 9.67
CA ARG A 160 5.06 -1.21 10.95
C ARG A 160 5.29 -2.26 12.04
N LYS A 161 4.37 -3.21 12.16
CA LYS A 161 4.46 -4.29 13.14
C LYS A 161 5.68 -5.17 12.83
N LEU A 162 5.87 -5.57 11.60
CA LEU A 162 7.02 -6.35 11.13
C LEU A 162 8.36 -5.68 11.49
N VAL A 163 8.51 -4.39 11.20
CA VAL A 163 9.74 -3.64 11.51
C VAL A 163 10.01 -3.61 13.01
N LYS A 164 8.95 -3.40 13.81
CA LYS A 164 9.05 -3.42 15.28
C LYS A 164 9.43 -4.81 15.81
N ASP A 165 8.73 -5.85 15.36
CA ASP A 165 8.90 -7.22 15.86
C ASP A 165 10.27 -7.81 15.48
N LEU A 166 10.78 -7.48 14.29
CA LEU A 166 12.09 -7.90 13.81
C LEU A 166 13.23 -6.94 14.20
N SER A 167 12.93 -5.90 15.01
CA SER A 167 13.92 -4.90 15.46
C SER A 167 14.72 -4.28 14.29
N LEU A 168 14.06 -4.05 13.14
CA LEU A 168 14.70 -3.40 12.01
C LEU A 168 14.87 -1.89 12.31
N PRO A 169 16.01 -1.29 11.96
CA PRO A 169 16.27 0.12 12.27
C PRO A 169 15.51 1.11 11.40
N THR A 170 14.79 0.65 10.39
CA THR A 170 14.09 1.50 9.42
C THR A 170 12.84 2.15 10.04
N GLN A 171 12.69 3.46 9.91
CA GLN A 171 11.47 4.17 10.27
C GLN A 171 10.43 4.03 9.15
N ILE A 172 9.21 3.59 9.46
CA ILE A 172 8.11 3.48 8.50
C ILE A 172 7.27 4.76 8.50
N ILE A 173 7.19 5.41 7.35
CA ILE A 173 6.48 6.68 7.15
C ILE A 173 5.20 6.41 6.33
N GLY A 174 4.05 6.78 6.91
CA GLY A 174 2.77 6.73 6.20
C GLY A 174 2.51 8.04 5.45
N VAL A 175 2.21 7.94 4.16
CA VAL A 175 1.89 9.10 3.31
C VAL A 175 0.40 9.09 2.96
N LYS A 176 -0.25 10.25 3.09
CA LYS A 176 -1.69 10.41 2.85
C LYS A 176 -2.09 9.94 1.45
N THR A 177 -3.30 9.37 1.36
CA THR A 177 -3.90 8.91 0.12
C THR A 177 -4.08 10.05 -0.86
N GLU A 178 -3.47 9.97 -2.04
CA GLU A 178 -3.74 10.86 -3.15
C GLU A 178 -5.03 10.43 -3.85
N ARG A 179 -5.82 11.43 -4.27
CA ARG A 179 -7.13 11.23 -4.89
C ARG A 179 -7.21 11.93 -6.23
N GLU A 180 -8.03 11.37 -7.12
CA GLU A 180 -8.47 12.06 -8.32
C GLU A 180 -9.42 13.21 -7.93
N THR A 181 -9.70 14.13 -8.84
CA THR A 181 -10.55 15.32 -8.59
C THR A 181 -11.96 14.98 -8.10
N ASN A 182 -12.46 13.82 -8.47
CA ASN A 182 -13.75 13.27 -8.05
C ASN A 182 -13.71 12.54 -6.68
N GLY A 183 -12.56 12.50 -6.02
CA GLY A 183 -12.36 11.86 -4.71
C GLY A 183 -11.92 10.40 -4.77
N LEU A 184 -11.93 9.74 -5.93
CA LEU A 184 -11.48 8.37 -6.08
C LEU A 184 -10.00 8.24 -5.68
N ALA A 185 -9.67 7.31 -4.78
CA ALA A 185 -8.29 7.04 -4.42
C ALA A 185 -7.49 6.59 -5.64
N MET A 186 -6.32 7.19 -5.87
CA MET A 186 -5.47 6.82 -7.00
C MET A 186 -4.99 5.38 -6.87
N SER A 187 -5.14 4.62 -7.94
CA SER A 187 -4.73 3.20 -8.02
C SER A 187 -4.32 2.85 -9.45
N SER A 188 -3.32 1.97 -9.57
CA SER A 188 -2.95 1.38 -10.87
C SER A 188 -4.13 0.65 -11.54
N ARG A 189 -5.06 0.13 -10.74
CA ARG A 189 -6.28 -0.56 -11.21
C ARG A 189 -7.37 0.40 -11.73
N ASN A 190 -7.29 1.70 -11.46
CA ASN A 190 -8.22 2.68 -12.05
C ASN A 190 -8.11 2.73 -13.58
N ASN A 191 -6.98 2.30 -14.14
CA ASN A 191 -6.79 2.23 -15.60
C ASN A 191 -7.64 1.14 -16.28
N TYR A 192 -8.17 0.18 -15.52
CA TYR A 192 -9.06 -0.86 -16.05
C TYR A 192 -10.53 -0.43 -16.09
N LEU A 193 -10.86 0.69 -15.43
CA LEU A 193 -12.23 1.21 -15.35
C LEU A 193 -12.57 2.05 -16.59
N SER A 194 -13.76 1.84 -17.15
CA SER A 194 -14.37 2.74 -18.10
C SER A 194 -14.71 4.10 -17.44
N VAL A 195 -15.09 5.08 -18.23
CA VAL A 195 -15.50 6.41 -17.73
C VAL A 195 -16.69 6.28 -16.76
N ASP A 196 -17.71 5.49 -17.14
CA ASP A 196 -18.90 5.27 -16.31
C ASP A 196 -18.58 4.54 -15.00
N GLU A 197 -17.65 3.55 -15.05
CA GLU A 197 -17.21 2.83 -13.86
C GLU A 197 -16.40 3.73 -12.92
N LYS A 198 -15.56 4.63 -13.44
CA LYS A 198 -14.86 5.64 -12.63
C LYS A 198 -15.84 6.57 -11.93
N GLN A 199 -16.89 7.01 -12.62
CA GLN A 199 -17.92 7.83 -12.02
C GLN A 199 -18.68 7.05 -10.92
N LYS A 200 -19.04 5.80 -11.18
CA LYS A 200 -19.63 4.93 -10.14
C LYS A 200 -18.70 4.74 -8.93
N ALA A 201 -17.40 4.68 -9.13
CA ALA A 201 -16.42 4.48 -8.06
C ALA A 201 -16.31 5.66 -7.07
N GLU A 202 -16.83 6.84 -7.42
CA GLU A 202 -16.94 8.01 -6.53
C GLU A 202 -17.76 7.69 -5.26
N VAL A 203 -18.69 6.75 -5.37
CA VAL A 203 -19.53 6.30 -4.25
C VAL A 203 -18.71 5.76 -3.09
N ILE A 204 -17.52 5.19 -3.35
CA ILE A 204 -16.66 4.64 -2.31
C ILE A 204 -16.28 5.74 -1.32
N PHE A 205 -15.68 6.82 -1.80
CA PHE A 205 -15.22 7.89 -0.92
C PHE A 205 -16.37 8.71 -0.33
N SER A 206 -17.44 8.94 -1.08
CA SER A 206 -18.63 9.63 -0.56
C SER A 206 -19.29 8.84 0.57
N THR A 207 -19.34 7.51 0.47
CA THR A 207 -19.86 6.65 1.54
C THR A 207 -18.97 6.68 2.78
N LEU A 208 -17.65 6.65 2.61
CA LEU A 208 -16.71 6.79 3.75
C LEU A 208 -16.93 8.12 4.47
N LYS A 209 -17.10 9.22 3.75
CA LYS A 209 -17.40 10.54 4.33
C LYS A 209 -18.74 10.56 5.06
N LEU A 210 -19.80 10.04 4.45
CA LEU A 210 -21.13 9.95 5.06
C LEU A 210 -21.08 9.25 6.42
N ILE A 211 -20.39 8.12 6.50
CA ILE A 211 -20.25 7.37 7.75
C ILE A 211 -19.36 8.11 8.75
N ALA A 212 -18.29 8.76 8.31
CA ALA A 212 -17.45 9.58 9.17
C ALA A 212 -18.22 10.75 9.79
N GLU A 213 -19.05 11.45 9.01
CA GLU A 213 -19.92 12.53 9.49
C GLU A 213 -20.89 12.06 10.59
N LYS A 214 -21.50 10.89 10.42
CA LYS A 214 -22.38 10.29 11.45
C LYS A 214 -21.61 10.00 12.73
N ILE A 215 -20.41 9.46 12.65
CA ILE A 215 -19.55 9.20 13.80
C ILE A 215 -19.17 10.50 14.51
N ILE A 216 -18.79 11.53 13.76
CA ILE A 216 -18.46 12.86 14.28
C ILE A 216 -19.69 13.50 14.97
N ALA A 217 -20.88 13.30 14.42
CA ALA A 217 -22.15 13.74 15.01
C ALA A 217 -22.56 12.99 16.29
N GLY A 218 -21.78 11.98 16.72
CA GLY A 218 -22.01 11.28 17.97
C GLY A 218 -22.61 9.87 17.85
N GLU A 219 -22.86 9.38 16.62
CA GLU A 219 -23.34 8.00 16.45
C GLU A 219 -22.23 7.00 16.81
N ARG A 220 -22.56 6.01 17.63
CA ARG A 220 -21.59 5.02 18.14
C ARG A 220 -22.03 3.57 17.90
N ASN A 221 -23.16 3.35 17.25
CA ASN A 221 -23.57 2.02 16.83
C ASN A 221 -22.80 1.63 15.55
N TYR A 222 -21.52 1.26 15.72
CA TYR A 222 -20.62 0.95 14.62
C TYR A 222 -21.16 -0.17 13.72
N VAL A 223 -21.81 -1.19 14.30
CA VAL A 223 -22.41 -2.30 13.52
C VAL A 223 -23.51 -1.79 12.59
N ALA A 224 -24.37 -0.89 13.07
CA ALA A 224 -25.41 -0.28 12.24
C ALA A 224 -24.78 0.62 11.14
N LEU A 225 -23.73 1.37 11.47
CA LEU A 225 -23.03 2.23 10.51
C LEU A 225 -22.29 1.41 9.44
N GLU A 226 -21.65 0.31 9.79
CA GLU A 226 -21.04 -0.62 8.85
C GLU A 226 -22.10 -1.18 7.86
N LYS A 227 -23.26 -1.58 8.39
CA LYS A 227 -24.37 -2.05 7.55
C LYS A 227 -24.88 -0.98 6.60
N ILE A 228 -25.02 0.27 7.05
CA ILE A 228 -25.42 1.41 6.20
C ILE A 228 -24.39 1.61 5.08
N GLY A 229 -23.11 1.66 5.42
CA GLY A 229 -22.04 1.82 4.44
C GLY A 229 -22.02 0.69 3.40
N PHE A 230 -22.12 -0.56 3.85
CA PHE A 230 -22.18 -1.73 3.00
C PHE A 230 -23.38 -1.65 2.02
N GLN A 231 -24.57 -1.38 2.53
CA GLN A 231 -25.79 -1.28 1.71
C GLN A 231 -25.73 -0.11 0.71
N THR A 232 -25.16 1.03 1.11
CA THR A 232 -25.00 2.19 0.23
C THR A 232 -24.13 1.83 -0.99
N LEU A 233 -23.00 1.15 -0.76
CA LEU A 233 -22.15 0.68 -1.84
C LEU A 233 -22.83 -0.39 -2.69
N GLN A 234 -23.52 -1.35 -2.06
CA GLN A 234 -24.22 -2.42 -2.76
C GLN A 234 -25.35 -1.86 -3.68
N ASN A 235 -26.11 -0.89 -3.17
CA ASN A 235 -27.19 -0.24 -3.94
C ASN A 235 -26.67 0.57 -5.14
N SER A 236 -25.41 0.98 -5.14
CA SER A 236 -24.76 1.63 -6.29
C SER A 236 -24.30 0.63 -7.37
N GLY A 237 -24.51 -0.67 -7.14
CA GLY A 237 -24.10 -1.74 -8.05
C GLY A 237 -22.65 -2.22 -7.83
N ALA A 238 -22.02 -1.87 -6.72
CA ALA A 238 -20.72 -2.42 -6.35
C ALA A 238 -20.86 -3.82 -5.69
N GLU A 239 -19.97 -4.74 -6.00
CA GLU A 239 -19.83 -6.00 -5.27
C GLU A 239 -18.93 -5.75 -4.05
N VAL A 240 -19.53 -5.67 -2.86
CA VAL A 240 -18.86 -5.24 -1.64
C VAL A 240 -18.24 -6.44 -0.91
N ASP A 241 -16.92 -6.42 -0.71
CA ASP A 241 -16.23 -7.43 0.10
C ASP A 241 -16.43 -7.18 1.60
N TYR A 242 -16.21 -5.93 2.00
CA TYR A 242 -16.44 -5.46 3.37
C TYR A 242 -16.60 -3.93 3.42
N PHE A 243 -17.27 -3.48 4.48
CA PHE A 243 -17.26 -2.10 4.96
C PHE A 243 -17.09 -2.18 6.48
N ALA A 244 -15.99 -1.63 7.01
CA ALA A 244 -15.60 -1.89 8.40
C ALA A 244 -15.16 -0.59 9.09
N ILE A 245 -15.51 -0.45 10.37
CA ILE A 245 -15.04 0.60 11.27
C ILE A 245 -14.15 -0.06 12.30
N ARG A 246 -12.90 0.40 12.42
CA ARG A 246 -11.88 -0.20 13.28
C ARG A 246 -11.14 0.88 14.07
N ASN A 247 -10.47 0.48 15.17
CA ASN A 247 -9.43 1.34 15.72
C ASN A 247 -8.25 1.40 14.76
N ASP A 248 -7.55 2.53 14.73
CA ASP A 248 -6.48 2.80 13.76
C ASP A 248 -5.17 2.05 14.04
N GLU A 249 -4.98 1.51 15.24
CA GLU A 249 -3.72 0.90 15.65
C GLU A 249 -3.66 -0.61 15.40
N PHE A 250 -4.75 -1.33 15.69
CA PHE A 250 -4.79 -2.80 15.65
C PHE A 250 -5.88 -3.35 14.72
N LEU A 251 -6.66 -2.50 14.06
CA LEU A 251 -7.81 -2.86 13.23
C LEU A 251 -8.87 -3.71 13.94
N GLN A 252 -8.95 -3.60 15.26
CA GLN A 252 -9.97 -4.26 16.07
C GLN A 252 -11.28 -3.45 16.11
N THR A 253 -12.39 -4.11 16.42
CA THR A 253 -13.68 -3.42 16.64
C THR A 253 -13.52 -2.32 17.69
N PRO A 254 -13.95 -1.09 17.41
CA PRO A 254 -13.74 0.01 18.34
C PRO A 254 -14.57 -0.15 19.60
N THR A 255 -13.99 0.31 20.71
CA THR A 255 -14.68 0.53 21.98
C THR A 255 -14.96 2.02 22.16
N LEU A 256 -15.76 2.39 23.16
CA LEU A 256 -16.03 3.81 23.50
C LEU A 256 -14.78 4.58 23.97
N ARG A 257 -13.66 3.89 24.22
CA ARG A 257 -12.39 4.50 24.62
C ARG A 257 -11.52 4.91 23.45
N ASN A 258 -11.77 4.34 22.26
CA ASN A 258 -10.97 4.65 21.08
C ASN A 258 -11.33 6.05 20.56
N ARG A 259 -10.33 6.92 20.47
CA ARG A 259 -10.45 8.27 19.90
C ARG A 259 -10.13 8.30 18.41
N ASN A 260 -9.19 7.48 18.01
CA ASN A 260 -8.79 7.37 16.61
C ASN A 260 -9.43 6.14 15.99
N LEU A 261 -10.11 6.37 14.90
CA LEU A 261 -10.83 5.34 14.14
C LEU A 261 -10.40 5.37 12.69
N ILE A 262 -10.62 4.26 12.03
CA ILE A 262 -10.49 4.15 10.58
C ILE A 262 -11.72 3.44 10.01
N ILE A 263 -12.26 3.99 8.95
CA ILE A 263 -13.28 3.35 8.14
C ILE A 263 -12.60 2.78 6.92
N LEU A 264 -12.77 1.48 6.65
CA LEU A 264 -12.14 0.78 5.53
C LEU A 264 -13.19 0.09 4.69
N THR A 265 -12.95 0.04 3.39
CA THR A 265 -13.80 -0.74 2.50
C THR A 265 -13.01 -1.34 1.36
N ALA A 266 -13.50 -2.48 0.86
CA ALA A 266 -13.12 -3.03 -0.41
C ALA A 266 -14.37 -3.40 -1.19
N ALA A 267 -14.43 -3.00 -2.45
CA ALA A 267 -15.54 -3.30 -3.33
C ALA A 267 -15.05 -3.45 -4.77
N LYS A 268 -15.69 -4.34 -5.52
CA LYS A 268 -15.43 -4.53 -6.93
C LYS A 268 -16.40 -3.69 -7.75
N ILE A 269 -15.86 -2.93 -8.68
CA ILE A 269 -16.59 -2.12 -9.67
C ILE A 269 -16.03 -2.46 -11.03
N GLY A 270 -16.88 -2.96 -11.93
CA GLY A 270 -16.43 -3.52 -13.18
C GLY A 270 -15.38 -4.63 -12.96
N PRO A 271 -14.25 -4.61 -13.68
CA PRO A 271 -13.20 -5.63 -13.54
C PRO A 271 -12.32 -5.41 -12.30
N SER A 272 -12.42 -4.25 -11.61
CA SER A 272 -11.44 -3.83 -10.61
C SER A 272 -11.94 -3.97 -9.19
N ARG A 273 -11.15 -4.65 -8.34
CA ARG A 273 -11.28 -4.59 -6.89
C ARG A 273 -10.59 -3.31 -6.37
N LEU A 274 -11.36 -2.40 -5.83
CA LEU A 274 -10.92 -1.12 -5.30
C LEU A 274 -10.94 -1.16 -3.77
N ILE A 275 -9.96 -0.53 -3.15
CA ILE A 275 -9.91 -0.31 -1.70
C ILE A 275 -9.78 1.17 -1.40
N ASP A 276 -10.36 1.57 -0.29
CA ASP A 276 -10.21 2.92 0.24
C ASP A 276 -10.41 2.93 1.75
N ASN A 277 -9.98 4.02 2.38
CA ASN A 277 -10.19 4.23 3.81
C ASN A 277 -10.26 5.71 4.16
N LEU A 278 -10.74 5.97 5.38
CA LEU A 278 -10.78 7.31 5.96
C LEU A 278 -10.45 7.25 7.44
N LEU A 279 -9.38 7.91 7.85
CA LEU A 279 -8.98 8.11 9.23
C LEU A 279 -9.80 9.25 9.84
N LEU A 280 -10.23 9.11 11.09
CA LEU A 280 -10.93 10.15 11.83
C LEU A 280 -10.55 10.10 13.33
N THR A 281 -10.56 11.28 13.95
CA THR A 281 -10.40 11.46 15.41
C THR A 281 -11.70 12.03 15.97
N ILE A 282 -12.18 11.47 17.11
CA ILE A 282 -13.44 11.82 17.75
C ILE A 282 -13.24 12.27 19.20
#